data_af96015a22cd5c2726febe9afb064e01
#
_entry.id   af96015a22cd5c2726febe9afb064e01
#
_cell.length_a   1.000
_cell.length_b   1.000
_cell.length_c   1.000
_cell.angle_alpha   90.00
_cell.angle_beta   90.00
_cell.angle_gamma   90.00
#
_symmetry.space_group_name_H-M   'P 1'
#
loop_
_entity.id
_entity.type
_entity.pdbx_description
1 polymer ?
#
loop_
_entity_poly.entity_id
_entity_poly.type
_entity_poly.pdbx_seq_one_letter_code
_entity_poly.pdbx_strand_id
1 'polypeptide(L)'
;MIAPAVPNVPWQERPEGLKGAPIWRYTENPISGRNPVEGVARIFNSAVMPYNGEFIGVFRGEQTNGIPYIYLGHSKDAIHWDFEKDKIPFVDENGNSFMPYYAYDPRLVKVEDTYYIIWCQDFYGASIGMAKTKDFKTFVRLENPFIPFNRNAVLFPRKINGKFMLLSRPSDSGHTPFGDIFLSESPDMVYWGKHRHVMGRSSEWWESVKIGGGAAPIETSEGWLLFYHGVSGTCNGFVYSIGGAILDLDNPSIVKYRCETFLLTPEEWYEERGFVPNVVFPCATIHDPESGKIAIYYGCADSYVGLAFTKFDEIVDYIKTHSVVRQEDTEIGIR
;
A
#
# COMPACT_ATOMS: atom_id res chain seq x y z
N MET A 1 -3.58 3.28 18.06
CA MET A 1 -3.83 2.18 17.09
C MET A 1 -4.92 1.28 17.66
N ILE A 2 -5.80 0.80 16.83
CA ILE A 2 -6.90 -0.10 17.22
C ILE A 2 -6.71 -1.40 16.42
N ALA A 3 -6.10 -2.40 17.04
CA ALA A 3 -5.86 -3.72 16.44
C ALA A 3 -5.55 -4.73 17.56
N PRO A 4 -5.71 -6.04 17.31
CA PRO A 4 -5.20 -7.05 18.24
C PRO A 4 -3.68 -7.06 18.27
N ALA A 5 -3.10 -7.52 19.40
CA ALA A 5 -1.67 -7.73 19.51
C ALA A 5 -1.14 -8.69 18.43
N VAL A 6 0.08 -8.45 17.97
CA VAL A 6 0.72 -9.22 16.89
C VAL A 6 1.99 -9.88 17.43
N PRO A 7 1.88 -11.13 17.90
CA PRO A 7 3.06 -11.89 18.34
C PRO A 7 3.94 -12.27 17.14
N ASN A 8 5.18 -12.61 17.45
CA ASN A 8 6.15 -13.25 16.55
C ASN A 8 6.73 -12.40 15.41
N VAL A 9 6.48 -11.10 15.33
CA VAL A 9 7.25 -10.22 14.45
C VAL A 9 8.61 -9.97 15.12
N PRO A 10 9.74 -10.22 14.46
CA PRO A 10 11.07 -9.96 15.02
C PRO A 10 11.40 -8.46 14.95
N TRP A 11 10.75 -7.71 15.82
CA TRP A 11 10.90 -6.26 15.93
C TRP A 11 12.35 -5.88 16.22
N GLN A 12 12.86 -4.91 15.48
CA GLN A 12 14.15 -4.30 15.75
C GLN A 12 13.96 -2.94 16.41
N GLU A 13 14.84 -2.62 17.34
CA GLU A 13 14.84 -1.31 17.99
C GLU A 13 15.47 -0.26 17.08
N ARG A 14 15.07 0.99 17.31
CA ARG A 14 15.62 2.14 16.58
C ARG A 14 17.13 2.20 16.74
N PRO A 15 17.90 2.29 15.63
CA PRO A 15 19.34 2.46 15.71
C PRO A 15 19.72 3.77 16.42
N GLU A 16 20.75 3.70 17.26
CA GLU A 16 21.29 4.89 17.91
C GLU A 16 21.83 5.89 16.86
N GLY A 17 21.53 7.16 17.05
CA GLY A 17 21.97 8.22 16.13
C GLY A 17 21.22 8.33 14.81
N LEU A 18 20.11 7.61 14.61
CA LEU A 18 19.26 7.75 13.43
C LEU A 18 18.78 9.20 13.29
N LYS A 19 19.07 9.81 12.15
CA LYS A 19 18.66 11.19 11.79
C LYS A 19 17.48 11.17 10.81
N GLY A 20 16.74 12.27 10.75
CA GLY A 20 15.59 12.41 9.86
C GLY A 20 14.35 11.73 10.39
N ALA A 21 13.51 11.18 9.49
CA ALA A 21 12.29 10.50 9.86
C ALA A 21 12.56 9.25 10.73
N PRO A 22 11.70 8.96 11.73
CA PRO A 22 11.90 7.83 12.63
C PRO A 22 11.46 6.51 11.98
N ILE A 23 12.05 6.20 10.83
CA ILE A 23 11.90 4.92 10.11
C ILE A 23 13.28 4.30 9.94
N TRP A 24 13.40 3.02 10.24
CA TRP A 24 14.65 2.28 10.05
C TRP A 24 14.42 0.95 9.34
N ARG A 25 15.31 0.63 8.42
CA ARG A 25 15.27 -0.59 7.65
C ARG A 25 15.60 -1.81 8.50
N TYR A 26 14.97 -2.93 8.21
CA TYR A 26 15.37 -4.22 8.75
C TYR A 26 16.81 -4.54 8.32
N THR A 27 17.63 -5.00 9.26
CA THR A 27 19.08 -5.17 9.02
C THR A 27 19.43 -6.27 8.03
N GLU A 28 18.50 -7.23 7.82
CA GLU A 28 18.71 -8.36 6.90
C GLU A 28 17.87 -8.21 5.61
N ASN A 29 17.52 -6.98 5.23
CA ASN A 29 16.89 -6.73 3.95
C ASN A 29 17.78 -7.09 2.75
N PRO A 30 17.21 -7.52 1.61
CA PRO A 30 15.79 -7.74 1.38
C PRO A 30 15.28 -9.07 1.91
N ILE A 31 13.99 -9.13 2.35
CA ILE A 31 13.37 -10.35 2.91
C ILE A 31 12.87 -11.32 1.84
N SER A 32 12.86 -10.93 0.57
CA SER A 32 12.54 -11.80 -0.56
C SER A 32 13.59 -11.63 -1.65
N GLY A 33 14.11 -12.75 -2.12
CA GLY A 33 15.09 -12.81 -3.18
C GLY A 33 14.49 -12.97 -4.59
N ARG A 34 15.36 -13.22 -5.56
CA ARG A 34 14.98 -13.54 -6.94
C ARG A 34 14.69 -15.03 -7.10
N ASN A 35 13.85 -15.36 -8.11
CA ASN A 35 13.42 -16.72 -8.44
C ASN A 35 12.84 -17.48 -7.24
N PRO A 36 11.91 -16.88 -6.46
CA PRO A 36 11.42 -17.47 -5.22
C PRO A 36 10.51 -18.69 -5.48
N VAL A 37 9.90 -18.77 -6.66
CA VAL A 37 9.03 -19.85 -7.12
C VAL A 37 9.42 -20.20 -8.55
N GLU A 38 9.25 -21.45 -8.97
CA GLU A 38 9.52 -21.88 -10.34
C GLU A 38 8.67 -21.07 -11.35
N GLY A 39 9.31 -20.52 -12.38
CA GLY A 39 8.66 -19.68 -13.38
C GLY A 39 8.42 -18.22 -12.97
N VAL A 40 8.70 -17.87 -11.69
CA VAL A 40 8.57 -16.51 -11.17
C VAL A 40 9.96 -15.89 -11.03
N ALA A 41 10.23 -14.86 -11.82
CA ALA A 41 11.54 -14.19 -11.83
C ALA A 41 11.78 -13.37 -10.55
N ARG A 42 10.73 -12.78 -9.98
CA ARG A 42 10.80 -11.92 -8.78
C ARG A 42 9.45 -11.80 -8.10
N ILE A 43 9.49 -11.63 -6.76
CA ILE A 43 8.35 -11.28 -5.93
C ILE A 43 8.64 -9.94 -5.25
N PHE A 44 7.69 -9.01 -5.33
CA PHE A 44 7.77 -7.69 -4.73
C PHE A 44 6.36 -7.08 -4.58
N ASN A 45 6.23 -5.88 -4.01
CA ASN A 45 4.96 -5.20 -3.79
C ASN A 45 3.91 -6.13 -3.15
N SER A 46 4.18 -6.52 -1.92
CA SER A 46 3.40 -7.48 -1.15
C SER A 46 2.39 -6.80 -0.23
N ALA A 47 1.24 -7.41 -0.04
CA ALA A 47 0.31 -7.05 1.02
C ALA A 47 0.18 -8.21 2.01
N VAL A 48 0.47 -7.96 3.27
CA VAL A 48 0.56 -8.98 4.31
C VAL A 48 -0.27 -8.58 5.53
N MET A 49 -0.75 -9.56 6.28
CA MET A 49 -1.50 -9.34 7.51
C MET A 49 -1.44 -10.53 8.47
N PRO A 50 -1.71 -10.34 9.77
CA PRO A 50 -1.90 -11.44 10.71
C PRO A 50 -3.12 -12.30 10.33
N TYR A 51 -2.97 -13.61 10.42
CA TYR A 51 -4.03 -14.57 10.12
C TYR A 51 -3.86 -15.86 10.94
N ASN A 52 -4.87 -16.22 11.74
CA ASN A 52 -4.91 -17.46 12.54
C ASN A 52 -3.65 -17.72 13.40
N GLY A 53 -3.08 -16.67 14.01
CA GLY A 53 -1.88 -16.77 14.86
C GLY A 53 -0.56 -16.80 14.10
N GLU A 54 -0.60 -16.75 12.78
CA GLU A 54 0.52 -16.64 11.85
C GLU A 54 0.31 -15.44 10.92
N PHE A 55 0.96 -15.41 9.76
CA PHE A 55 0.83 -14.36 8.76
C PHE A 55 0.48 -14.94 7.40
N ILE A 56 -0.35 -14.19 6.68
CA ILE A 56 -0.71 -14.48 5.29
C ILE A 56 -0.44 -13.25 4.43
N GLY A 57 -0.07 -13.46 3.17
CA GLY A 57 0.18 -12.37 2.25
C GLY A 57 -0.23 -12.69 0.82
N VAL A 58 -0.51 -11.63 0.09
CA VAL A 58 -0.71 -11.64 -1.36
C VAL A 58 0.41 -10.85 -2.00
N PHE A 59 1.07 -11.44 -2.98
CA PHE A 59 2.34 -10.97 -3.52
C PHE A 59 2.26 -10.79 -5.04
N ARG A 60 2.82 -9.70 -5.56
CA ARG A 60 3.08 -9.58 -7.00
C ARG A 60 4.20 -10.51 -7.36
N GLY A 61 3.89 -11.56 -8.13
CA GLY A 61 4.88 -12.45 -8.74
C GLY A 61 4.99 -12.16 -10.23
N GLU A 62 6.12 -11.61 -10.65
CA GLU A 62 6.40 -11.36 -12.06
C GLU A 62 7.05 -12.59 -12.67
N GLN A 63 6.37 -13.16 -13.64
CA GLN A 63 6.86 -14.36 -14.33
C GLN A 63 8.05 -14.05 -15.23
N THR A 64 8.75 -15.10 -15.65
CA THR A 64 9.91 -14.97 -16.56
C THR A 64 9.56 -14.38 -17.93
N ASN A 65 8.28 -14.41 -18.31
CA ASN A 65 7.75 -13.76 -19.52
C ASN A 65 7.34 -12.29 -19.30
N GLY A 66 7.53 -11.74 -18.10
CA GLY A 66 7.21 -10.36 -17.74
C GLY A 66 5.73 -10.11 -17.40
N ILE A 67 4.88 -11.15 -17.34
CA ILE A 67 3.47 -11.01 -16.96
C ILE A 67 3.33 -11.20 -15.44
N PRO A 68 2.83 -10.19 -14.71
CA PRO A 68 2.60 -10.32 -13.29
C PRO A 68 1.27 -11.01 -12.96
N TYR A 69 1.30 -11.83 -11.91
CA TYR A 69 0.13 -12.41 -11.26
C TYR A 69 0.25 -12.30 -9.74
N ILE A 70 -0.83 -12.62 -9.04
CA ILE A 70 -0.87 -12.58 -7.58
C ILE A 70 -0.69 -13.99 -7.03
N TYR A 71 0.25 -14.11 -6.10
CA TYR A 71 0.59 -15.35 -5.40
C TYR A 71 0.26 -15.23 -3.92
N LEU A 72 -0.11 -16.36 -3.31
CA LEU A 72 -0.33 -16.46 -1.88
C LEU A 72 0.99 -16.86 -1.19
N GLY A 73 1.21 -16.36 0.01
CA GLY A 73 2.34 -16.75 0.85
C GLY A 73 1.93 -16.84 2.32
N HIS A 74 2.62 -17.70 3.05
CA HIS A 74 2.42 -17.95 4.47
C HIS A 74 3.71 -17.70 5.23
N SER A 75 3.62 -17.21 6.47
CA SER A 75 4.78 -16.97 7.31
C SER A 75 4.40 -17.12 8.78
N LYS A 76 5.36 -17.61 9.59
CA LYS A 76 5.23 -17.69 11.05
C LYS A 76 5.77 -16.45 11.77
N ASP A 77 6.63 -15.70 11.12
CA ASP A 77 7.38 -14.59 11.71
C ASP A 77 7.30 -13.28 10.90
N ALA A 78 6.51 -13.28 9.82
CA ALA A 78 6.35 -12.15 8.91
C ALA A 78 7.63 -11.76 8.13
N ILE A 79 8.67 -12.57 8.15
CA ILE A 79 9.95 -12.34 7.46
C ILE A 79 10.27 -13.47 6.50
N HIS A 80 10.16 -14.71 6.96
CA HIS A 80 10.39 -15.90 6.15
C HIS A 80 9.06 -16.36 5.54
N TRP A 81 8.95 -16.30 4.23
CA TRP A 81 7.72 -16.57 3.49
C TRP A 81 7.81 -17.84 2.67
N ASP A 82 6.85 -18.72 2.87
CA ASP A 82 6.59 -19.88 2.03
C ASP A 82 5.54 -19.48 0.97
N PHE A 83 5.96 -19.36 -0.28
CA PHE A 83 5.08 -18.99 -1.39
C PHE A 83 4.43 -20.22 -1.99
N GLU A 84 3.12 -20.12 -2.29
CA GLU A 84 2.45 -21.13 -3.08
C GLU A 84 2.99 -21.15 -4.52
N LYS A 85 3.04 -22.35 -5.11
CA LYS A 85 3.58 -22.54 -6.46
C LYS A 85 2.68 -21.94 -7.53
N ASP A 86 1.37 -21.99 -7.28
CA ASP A 86 0.35 -21.52 -8.21
C ASP A 86 -0.13 -20.12 -7.85
N LYS A 87 -0.43 -19.35 -8.88
CA LYS A 87 -1.11 -18.07 -8.73
C LYS A 87 -2.52 -18.26 -8.16
N ILE A 88 -3.04 -17.26 -7.45
CA ILE A 88 -4.35 -17.30 -6.82
C ILE A 88 -5.43 -17.66 -7.85
N PRO A 89 -6.22 -18.73 -7.62
CA PRO A 89 -7.31 -19.14 -8.50
C PRO A 89 -8.58 -18.33 -8.24
N PHE A 90 -8.73 -17.19 -8.92
CA PHE A 90 -9.95 -16.41 -8.81
C PHE A 90 -11.11 -17.08 -9.52
N VAL A 91 -12.34 -16.92 -8.98
CA VAL A 91 -13.59 -17.33 -9.60
C VAL A 91 -14.54 -16.15 -9.70
N ASP A 92 -15.48 -16.22 -10.65
CA ASP A 92 -16.61 -15.29 -10.71
C ASP A 92 -17.68 -15.65 -9.65
N GLU A 93 -18.76 -14.89 -9.58
CA GLU A 93 -19.88 -15.14 -8.66
C GLU A 93 -20.61 -16.48 -8.89
N ASN A 94 -20.47 -17.06 -10.07
CA ASN A 94 -21.05 -18.35 -10.44
C ASN A 94 -20.07 -19.53 -10.22
N GLY A 95 -18.86 -19.24 -9.71
CA GLY A 95 -17.82 -20.24 -9.47
C GLY A 95 -16.99 -20.61 -10.71
N ASN A 96 -17.18 -19.92 -11.84
CA ASN A 96 -16.35 -20.15 -13.01
C ASN A 96 -14.96 -19.55 -12.83
N SER A 97 -13.93 -20.23 -13.34
CA SER A 97 -12.56 -19.75 -13.27
C SER A 97 -12.43 -18.38 -13.94
N PHE A 98 -11.79 -17.46 -13.24
CA PHE A 98 -11.44 -16.12 -13.73
C PHE A 98 -9.97 -15.86 -13.46
N MET A 99 -9.21 -15.48 -14.49
CA MET A 99 -7.82 -15.07 -14.34
C MET A 99 -7.67 -13.64 -14.82
N PRO A 100 -7.35 -12.69 -13.91
CA PRO A 100 -7.10 -11.31 -14.30
C PRO A 100 -5.85 -11.27 -15.20
N TYR A 101 -5.92 -10.48 -16.25
CA TYR A 101 -4.76 -10.20 -17.07
C TYR A 101 -3.92 -9.12 -16.46
N TYR A 102 -2.60 -9.35 -16.33
CA TYR A 102 -1.64 -8.37 -15.83
C TYR A 102 -1.98 -7.83 -14.43
N ALA A 103 -2.18 -8.73 -13.46
CA ALA A 103 -2.51 -8.37 -12.08
C ALA A 103 -1.26 -8.08 -11.26
N TYR A 104 -1.16 -6.87 -10.68
CA TYR A 104 0.01 -6.40 -9.97
C TYR A 104 -0.36 -5.47 -8.81
N ASP A 105 0.61 -5.25 -7.92
CA ASP A 105 0.53 -4.38 -6.74
C ASP A 105 -0.71 -4.63 -5.87
N PRO A 106 -0.86 -5.86 -5.35
CA PRO A 106 -2.02 -6.20 -4.53
C PRO A 106 -2.03 -5.43 -3.21
N ARG A 107 -3.22 -5.21 -2.70
CA ARG A 107 -3.51 -4.78 -1.33
C ARG A 107 -4.43 -5.80 -0.68
N LEU A 108 -4.27 -5.98 0.63
CA LEU A 108 -5.04 -6.93 1.42
C LEU A 108 -5.58 -6.23 2.65
N VAL A 109 -6.89 -6.27 2.83
CA VAL A 109 -7.57 -5.61 3.94
C VAL A 109 -8.70 -6.48 4.45
N LYS A 110 -8.86 -6.55 5.76
CA LYS A 110 -10.03 -7.16 6.40
C LYS A 110 -11.04 -6.06 6.76
N VAL A 111 -12.28 -6.22 6.29
CA VAL A 111 -13.42 -5.39 6.72
C VAL A 111 -14.49 -6.31 7.26
N GLU A 112 -14.85 -6.14 8.52
CA GLU A 112 -15.73 -7.03 9.26
C GLU A 112 -15.17 -8.48 9.25
N ASP A 113 -15.91 -9.46 8.72
CA ASP A 113 -15.50 -10.87 8.63
C ASP A 113 -14.96 -11.29 7.24
N THR A 114 -14.73 -10.32 6.35
CA THR A 114 -14.35 -10.55 4.95
C THR A 114 -13.00 -9.92 4.63
N TYR A 115 -12.16 -10.66 3.94
CA TYR A 115 -10.89 -10.18 3.41
C TYR A 115 -11.07 -9.73 1.96
N TYR A 116 -10.53 -8.57 1.63
CA TYR A 116 -10.57 -7.99 0.29
C TYR A 116 -9.17 -7.90 -0.26
N ILE A 117 -9.00 -8.41 -1.47
CA ILE A 117 -7.78 -8.24 -2.27
C ILE A 117 -8.10 -7.24 -3.36
N ILE A 118 -7.27 -6.21 -3.50
CA ILE A 118 -7.41 -5.15 -4.49
C ILE A 118 -6.10 -5.05 -5.24
N TRP A 119 -6.13 -4.97 -6.56
CA TRP A 119 -4.92 -4.94 -7.38
C TRP A 119 -5.05 -3.99 -8.55
N CYS A 120 -3.93 -3.64 -9.15
CA CYS A 120 -3.90 -3.01 -10.46
C CYS A 120 -3.89 -4.07 -11.55
N GLN A 121 -4.58 -3.81 -12.66
CA GLN A 121 -4.66 -4.71 -13.81
C GLN A 121 -4.71 -3.92 -15.11
N ASP A 122 -4.59 -4.63 -16.25
CA ASP A 122 -4.95 -4.09 -17.55
C ASP A 122 -6.33 -4.59 -17.96
N PHE A 123 -7.27 -3.67 -18.09
CA PHE A 123 -8.62 -3.92 -18.59
C PHE A 123 -9.07 -2.72 -19.42
N TYR A 124 -8.76 -2.77 -20.71
CA TYR A 124 -8.87 -1.63 -21.63
C TYR A 124 -8.08 -0.40 -21.18
N GLY A 125 -6.93 -0.64 -20.56
CA GLY A 125 -6.06 0.32 -19.90
C GLY A 125 -5.93 0.04 -18.41
N ALA A 126 -5.07 0.82 -17.75
CA ALA A 126 -4.83 0.65 -16.32
C ALA A 126 -6.12 0.78 -15.51
N SER A 127 -6.47 -0.24 -14.77
CA SER A 127 -7.70 -0.31 -13.98
C SER A 127 -7.47 -1.03 -12.65
N ILE A 128 -8.50 -1.10 -11.82
CA ILE A 128 -8.47 -1.73 -10.52
C ILE A 128 -9.34 -2.99 -10.56
N GLY A 129 -8.78 -4.12 -10.15
CA GLY A 129 -9.50 -5.34 -9.89
C GLY A 129 -9.70 -5.56 -8.39
N MET A 130 -10.76 -6.29 -8.03
CA MET A 130 -11.11 -6.59 -6.65
C MET A 130 -11.61 -8.03 -6.51
N ALA A 131 -11.29 -8.64 -5.38
CA ALA A 131 -11.86 -9.93 -4.98
C ALA A 131 -12.06 -9.97 -3.46
N LYS A 132 -12.93 -10.88 -3.02
CA LYS A 132 -13.15 -11.18 -1.60
C LYS A 132 -12.89 -12.64 -1.29
N THR A 133 -12.48 -12.90 -0.06
CA THR A 133 -12.33 -14.25 0.49
C THR A 133 -12.66 -14.25 1.98
N LYS A 134 -13.02 -15.42 2.51
CA LYS A 134 -13.19 -15.64 3.96
C LYS A 134 -12.13 -16.58 4.52
N ASP A 135 -11.50 -17.38 3.68
CA ASP A 135 -10.71 -18.54 4.08
C ASP A 135 -9.36 -18.64 3.36
N PHE A 136 -9.05 -17.72 2.45
CA PHE A 136 -7.88 -17.75 1.55
C PHE A 136 -7.78 -19.04 0.71
N LYS A 137 -8.91 -19.68 0.43
CA LYS A 137 -9.04 -20.85 -0.46
C LYS A 137 -9.90 -20.51 -1.66
N THR A 138 -11.02 -19.81 -1.41
CA THR A 138 -11.95 -19.37 -2.44
C THR A 138 -11.86 -17.86 -2.58
N PHE A 139 -11.54 -17.38 -3.77
CA PHE A 139 -11.36 -15.95 -4.07
C PHE A 139 -12.39 -15.52 -5.12
N VAL A 140 -13.44 -14.87 -4.66
CA VAL A 140 -14.55 -14.45 -5.52
C VAL A 140 -14.28 -13.03 -6.03
N ARG A 141 -14.17 -12.90 -7.35
CA ARG A 141 -14.01 -11.61 -8.02
C ARG A 141 -15.23 -10.72 -7.76
N LEU A 142 -14.97 -9.43 -7.55
CA LEU A 142 -15.98 -8.37 -7.52
C LEU A 142 -15.92 -7.54 -8.81
N GLU A 143 -16.93 -6.70 -9.02
CA GLU A 143 -16.93 -5.73 -10.10
C GLU A 143 -15.73 -4.76 -9.99
N ASN A 144 -15.24 -4.28 -11.11
CA ASN A 144 -14.21 -3.25 -11.12
C ASN A 144 -14.80 -1.94 -10.57
N PRO A 145 -14.18 -1.31 -9.56
CA PRO A 145 -14.77 -0.13 -8.92
C PRO A 145 -14.81 1.10 -9.83
N PHE A 146 -13.92 1.17 -10.81
CA PHE A 146 -13.77 2.33 -11.69
C PHE A 146 -13.48 1.92 -13.11
N ILE A 147 -13.79 2.81 -14.04
CA ILE A 147 -13.33 2.72 -15.42
C ILE A 147 -11.82 3.06 -15.52
N PRO A 148 -11.11 2.67 -16.59
CA PRO A 148 -9.77 3.18 -16.89
C PRO A 148 -9.79 4.72 -17.10
N PHE A 149 -8.74 5.45 -16.72
CA PHE A 149 -7.52 4.94 -16.12
C PHE A 149 -7.51 5.21 -14.62
N ASN A 150 -7.31 4.18 -13.81
CA ASN A 150 -7.23 4.33 -12.36
C ASN A 150 -6.25 3.29 -11.76
N ARG A 151 -5.55 3.63 -10.68
CA ARG A 151 -4.51 2.80 -10.05
C ARG A 151 -4.47 2.98 -8.53
N ASN A 152 -3.67 2.13 -7.88
CA ASN A 152 -3.25 2.26 -6.48
C ASN A 152 -4.41 2.44 -5.51
N ALA A 153 -5.42 1.58 -5.67
CA ALA A 153 -6.55 1.59 -4.77
C ALA A 153 -6.19 1.01 -3.40
N VAL A 154 -6.67 1.68 -2.36
CA VAL A 154 -6.44 1.33 -0.96
C VAL A 154 -7.76 1.43 -0.21
N LEU A 155 -8.26 0.30 0.29
CA LEU A 155 -9.50 0.21 1.05
C LEU A 155 -9.23 0.50 2.53
N PHE A 156 -10.11 1.24 3.18
CA PHE A 156 -10.08 1.43 4.63
C PHE A 156 -10.49 0.15 5.37
N PRO A 157 -9.87 -0.15 6.53
CA PRO A 157 -10.10 -1.43 7.24
C PRO A 157 -11.42 -1.50 7.99
N ARG A 158 -12.27 -0.51 7.89
CA ARG A 158 -13.66 -0.51 8.35
C ARG A 158 -14.52 0.44 7.55
N LYS A 159 -15.82 0.27 7.65
CA LYS A 159 -16.79 1.24 7.15
C LYS A 159 -16.71 2.55 7.96
N ILE A 160 -16.81 3.68 7.28
CA ILE A 160 -16.89 5.01 7.85
C ILE A 160 -18.28 5.56 7.49
N ASN A 161 -19.04 5.97 8.50
CA ASN A 161 -20.44 6.40 8.33
C ASN A 161 -21.29 5.38 7.55
N GLY A 162 -21.07 4.08 7.83
CA GLY A 162 -21.81 2.97 7.18
C GLY A 162 -21.40 2.67 5.75
N LYS A 163 -20.34 3.30 5.21
CA LYS A 163 -19.86 3.13 3.83
C LYS A 163 -18.46 2.56 3.79
N PHE A 164 -18.18 1.73 2.78
CA PHE A 164 -16.82 1.42 2.40
C PHE A 164 -16.15 2.66 1.80
N MET A 165 -14.88 2.88 2.13
CA MET A 165 -14.08 4.00 1.65
C MET A 165 -12.85 3.48 0.92
N LEU A 166 -12.57 4.02 -0.26
CA LEU A 166 -11.49 3.60 -1.12
C LEU A 166 -10.70 4.82 -1.62
N LEU A 167 -9.41 4.86 -1.29
CA LEU A 167 -8.49 5.79 -1.94
C LEU A 167 -8.08 5.22 -3.30
N SER A 168 -7.95 6.07 -4.31
CA SER A 168 -7.43 5.68 -5.61
C SER A 168 -6.70 6.83 -6.28
N ARG A 169 -5.94 6.52 -7.32
CA ARG A 169 -5.29 7.53 -8.15
C ARG A 169 -5.79 7.42 -9.58
N PRO A 170 -6.77 8.25 -9.98
CA PRO A 170 -7.06 8.47 -11.38
C PRO A 170 -5.77 8.84 -12.11
N SER A 171 -5.58 8.31 -13.30
CA SER A 171 -4.35 8.46 -14.08
C SER A 171 -4.73 8.86 -15.51
N ASP A 172 -3.80 9.52 -16.21
CA ASP A 172 -3.95 9.86 -17.61
C ASP A 172 -2.80 9.27 -18.42
N SER A 173 -3.05 9.01 -19.69
CA SER A 173 -2.05 8.48 -20.61
C SER A 173 -1.32 9.58 -21.41
N GLY A 174 -1.65 10.88 -21.21
CA GLY A 174 -0.92 11.81 -22.01
C GLY A 174 -1.26 13.29 -21.99
N HIS A 175 -2.49 13.71 -22.27
CA HIS A 175 -2.73 15.12 -22.57
C HIS A 175 -2.81 16.01 -21.33
N THR A 176 -3.45 15.52 -20.28
CA THR A 176 -3.58 16.24 -19.02
C THR A 176 -3.02 15.40 -17.88
N PRO A 177 -1.79 15.65 -17.43
CA PRO A 177 -1.17 14.85 -16.37
C PRO A 177 -2.04 14.86 -15.12
N PHE A 178 -2.35 13.67 -14.63
CA PHE A 178 -3.15 13.45 -13.43
C PHE A 178 -2.43 12.47 -12.52
N GLY A 179 -2.35 12.76 -11.24
CA GLY A 179 -1.55 11.96 -10.32
C GLY A 179 -1.85 12.19 -8.86
N ASP A 180 -3.07 12.64 -8.56
CA ASP A 180 -3.54 12.98 -7.22
C ASP A 180 -4.34 11.83 -6.60
N ILE A 181 -4.43 11.81 -5.27
CA ILE A 181 -5.23 10.83 -4.52
C ILE A 181 -6.66 11.33 -4.36
N PHE A 182 -7.61 10.47 -4.69
CA PHE A 182 -9.05 10.67 -4.53
C PHE A 182 -9.64 9.64 -3.58
N LEU A 183 -10.70 10.04 -2.87
CA LEU A 183 -11.54 9.19 -2.04
C LEU A 183 -12.85 8.92 -2.75
N SER A 184 -13.32 7.69 -2.71
CA SER A 184 -14.64 7.27 -3.17
C SER A 184 -15.33 6.46 -2.10
N GLU A 185 -16.67 6.50 -2.05
CA GLU A 185 -17.46 5.71 -1.12
C GLU A 185 -18.39 4.75 -1.85
N SER A 186 -18.68 3.60 -1.20
CA SER A 186 -19.61 2.60 -1.68
C SER A 186 -20.48 2.04 -0.54
N PRO A 187 -21.77 1.81 -0.77
CA PRO A 187 -22.63 1.11 0.21
C PRO A 187 -22.36 -0.41 0.26
N ASP A 188 -21.86 -1.01 -0.84
CA ASP A 188 -21.95 -2.45 -1.09
C ASP A 188 -20.75 -3.07 -1.82
N MET A 189 -19.68 -2.30 -2.06
CA MET A 189 -18.48 -2.70 -2.85
C MET A 189 -18.72 -2.85 -4.36
N VAL A 190 -19.90 -2.53 -4.85
CA VAL A 190 -20.27 -2.57 -6.29
C VAL A 190 -20.41 -1.16 -6.85
N TYR A 191 -21.23 -0.34 -6.21
CA TYR A 191 -21.49 1.03 -6.65
C TYR A 191 -20.55 2.01 -5.93
N TRP A 192 -19.60 2.60 -6.66
CA TRP A 192 -18.65 3.58 -6.15
C TRP A 192 -18.96 4.98 -6.66
N GLY A 193 -18.97 5.94 -5.77
CA GLY A 193 -19.30 7.32 -6.10
C GLY A 193 -18.80 8.32 -5.09
N LYS A 194 -19.34 9.54 -5.16
CA LYS A 194 -19.02 10.69 -4.29
C LYS A 194 -17.50 10.91 -4.23
N HIS A 195 -16.89 10.94 -5.42
CA HIS A 195 -15.45 11.14 -5.58
C HIS A 195 -15.00 12.49 -5.06
N ARG A 196 -14.01 12.50 -4.18
CA ARG A 196 -13.44 13.71 -3.58
C ARG A 196 -11.94 13.71 -3.72
N HIS A 197 -11.38 14.86 -4.05
CA HIS A 197 -9.95 15.06 -3.96
C HIS A 197 -9.50 14.98 -2.49
N VAL A 198 -8.37 14.33 -2.23
CA VAL A 198 -7.76 14.19 -0.90
C VAL A 198 -6.43 14.92 -0.84
N MET A 199 -5.50 14.52 -1.68
CA MET A 199 -4.17 15.12 -1.76
C MET A 199 -3.72 15.26 -3.20
N GLY A 200 -3.16 16.41 -3.52
CA GLY A 200 -2.45 16.65 -4.78
C GLY A 200 -0.96 16.43 -4.67
N ARG A 201 -0.32 16.35 -5.82
CA ARG A 201 1.13 16.53 -5.94
C ARG A 201 1.53 17.85 -5.30
N SER A 202 2.75 17.96 -4.86
CA SER A 202 3.28 19.22 -4.33
C SER A 202 4.44 19.75 -5.17
N SER A 203 4.94 20.93 -4.81
CA SER A 203 6.17 21.49 -5.37
C SER A 203 7.43 20.81 -4.85
N GLU A 204 7.30 19.99 -3.81
CA GLU A 204 8.40 19.23 -3.27
C GLU A 204 8.89 18.21 -4.30
N TRP A 205 10.19 18.18 -4.57
CA TRP A 205 10.78 17.40 -5.65
C TRP A 205 10.39 15.91 -5.60
N TRP A 206 10.31 15.32 -4.41
CA TRP A 206 10.09 13.90 -4.21
C TRP A 206 8.67 13.40 -4.57
N GLU A 207 7.69 14.32 -4.69
CA GLU A 207 6.30 14.01 -5.02
C GLU A 207 5.71 14.91 -6.13
N SER A 208 6.58 15.54 -6.92
CA SER A 208 6.18 16.53 -7.92
C SER A 208 5.51 15.97 -9.17
N VAL A 209 5.69 14.66 -9.47
CA VAL A 209 5.14 14.03 -10.67
C VAL A 209 3.78 13.39 -10.40
N LYS A 210 3.70 12.59 -9.36
CA LYS A 210 2.47 11.89 -8.93
C LYS A 210 2.61 11.38 -7.51
N ILE A 211 1.47 11.15 -6.86
CA ILE A 211 1.38 10.49 -5.56
C ILE A 211 0.38 9.34 -5.64
N GLY A 212 0.36 8.42 -4.68
CA GLY A 212 -0.62 7.35 -4.65
C GLY A 212 -0.63 6.60 -3.32
N GLY A 213 -1.75 6.00 -2.98
CA GLY A 213 -1.90 5.23 -1.74
C GLY A 213 -0.91 4.08 -1.64
N GLY A 214 -0.45 3.83 -0.44
CA GLY A 214 0.46 2.74 -0.11
C GLY A 214 -0.23 1.59 0.62
N ALA A 215 0.05 1.42 1.91
CA ALA A 215 -0.62 0.46 2.77
C ALA A 215 -2.05 0.91 3.13
N ALA A 216 -2.89 -0.03 3.57
CA ALA A 216 -4.17 0.31 4.19
C ALA A 216 -3.95 1.26 5.37
N PRO A 217 -4.76 2.34 5.50
CA PRO A 217 -4.58 3.30 6.58
C PRO A 217 -4.74 2.64 7.96
N ILE A 218 -3.91 3.06 8.91
CA ILE A 218 -3.99 2.59 10.29
C ILE A 218 -4.92 3.51 11.07
N GLU A 219 -5.94 2.95 11.71
CA GLU A 219 -6.81 3.72 12.59
C GLU A 219 -6.11 4.07 13.90
N THR A 220 -6.13 5.35 14.25
CA THR A 220 -5.48 5.88 15.45
C THR A 220 -6.38 6.91 16.14
N SER A 221 -6.06 7.28 17.35
CA SER A 221 -6.74 8.38 18.07
C SER A 221 -6.52 9.75 17.41
N GLU A 222 -5.47 9.89 16.61
CA GLU A 222 -5.11 11.14 15.93
C GLU A 222 -5.79 11.29 14.56
N GLY A 223 -6.25 10.17 13.97
CA GLY A 223 -6.79 10.09 12.62
C GLY A 223 -6.34 8.81 11.92
N TRP A 224 -6.55 8.75 10.61
CA TRP A 224 -6.06 7.66 9.77
C TRP A 224 -4.60 7.93 9.39
N LEU A 225 -3.66 7.17 9.96
CA LEU A 225 -2.25 7.22 9.55
C LEU A 225 -2.10 6.53 8.20
N LEU A 226 -1.71 7.29 7.19
CA LEU A 226 -1.53 6.84 5.81
C LEU A 226 -0.05 6.93 5.42
N PHE A 227 0.54 5.79 5.06
CA PHE A 227 1.79 5.75 4.31
C PHE A 227 1.45 5.72 2.82
N TYR A 228 1.97 6.69 2.07
CA TYR A 228 1.73 6.83 0.64
C TYR A 228 3.06 6.93 -0.12
N HIS A 229 3.05 6.84 -1.44
CA HIS A 229 4.25 7.08 -2.23
C HIS A 229 4.15 8.39 -2.99
N GLY A 230 5.26 9.10 -3.02
CA GLY A 230 5.51 10.22 -3.90
C GLY A 230 6.49 9.82 -5.00
N VAL A 231 6.41 10.47 -6.15
CA VAL A 231 7.23 10.18 -7.32
C VAL A 231 7.81 11.46 -7.87
N SER A 232 9.11 11.48 -8.05
CA SER A 232 9.83 12.53 -8.79
C SER A 232 10.40 12.01 -10.11
N GLY A 233 10.58 12.90 -11.07
CA GLY A 233 11.26 12.62 -12.33
C GLY A 233 12.74 12.99 -12.27
N THR A 234 13.57 12.18 -12.89
CA THR A 234 14.98 12.45 -13.12
C THR A 234 15.31 12.23 -14.59
N CYS A 235 16.51 12.63 -15.02
CA CYS A 235 16.97 12.34 -16.39
C CYS A 235 17.11 10.83 -16.70
N ASN A 236 17.09 9.98 -15.67
CA ASN A 236 17.25 8.53 -15.78
C ASN A 236 16.01 7.75 -15.29
N GLY A 237 14.84 8.34 -15.31
CA GLY A 237 13.58 7.69 -14.89
C GLY A 237 12.94 8.33 -13.65
N PHE A 238 12.26 7.53 -12.86
CA PHE A 238 11.53 7.98 -11.69
C PHE A 238 12.20 7.54 -10.39
N VAL A 239 12.03 8.35 -9.33
CA VAL A 239 12.36 7.98 -7.95
C VAL A 239 11.06 7.92 -7.17
N TYR A 240 10.83 6.79 -6.49
CA TYR A 240 9.68 6.59 -5.61
C TYR A 240 10.13 6.64 -4.16
N SER A 241 9.44 7.46 -3.36
CA SER A 241 9.72 7.64 -1.94
C SER A 241 8.45 7.46 -1.11
N ILE A 242 8.59 7.10 0.15
CA ILE A 242 7.47 6.93 1.09
C ILE A 242 7.22 8.24 1.81
N GLY A 243 5.98 8.71 1.81
CA GLY A 243 5.49 9.85 2.60
C GLY A 243 4.51 9.42 3.68
N GLY A 244 4.18 10.35 4.57
CA GLY A 244 3.23 10.14 5.65
C GLY A 244 2.20 11.26 5.74
N ALA A 245 0.95 10.88 6.01
CA ALA A 245 -0.15 11.81 6.26
C ALA A 245 -1.10 11.27 7.34
N ILE A 246 -1.84 12.17 7.97
CA ILE A 246 -2.92 11.83 8.90
C ILE A 246 -4.21 12.44 8.37
N LEU A 247 -5.19 11.56 8.07
CA LEU A 247 -6.50 11.96 7.57
C LEU A 247 -7.52 11.99 8.71
N ASP A 248 -8.58 12.75 8.55
CA ASP A 248 -9.67 12.81 9.52
C ASP A 248 -10.40 11.45 9.63
N LEU A 249 -10.80 11.07 10.84
CA LEU A 249 -11.43 9.77 11.12
C LEU A 249 -12.81 9.59 10.48
N ASP A 250 -13.61 10.65 10.47
CA ASP A 250 -15.00 10.62 10.02
C ASP A 250 -15.14 11.07 8.56
N ASN A 251 -14.20 11.90 8.10
CA ASN A 251 -14.14 12.38 6.74
C ASN A 251 -12.72 12.29 6.16
N PRO A 252 -12.27 11.12 5.70
CA PRO A 252 -10.90 10.93 5.22
C PRO A 252 -10.52 11.72 3.95
N SER A 253 -11.42 12.54 3.41
CA SER A 253 -11.04 13.54 2.39
C SER A 253 -10.33 14.75 2.97
N ILE A 254 -10.34 14.91 4.30
CA ILE A 254 -9.64 15.99 5.01
C ILE A 254 -8.28 15.46 5.45
N VAL A 255 -7.23 16.13 5.00
CA VAL A 255 -5.85 15.88 5.43
C VAL A 255 -5.57 16.78 6.63
N LYS A 256 -5.40 16.19 7.81
CA LYS A 256 -5.06 16.93 9.03
C LYS A 256 -3.58 17.31 9.06
N TYR A 257 -2.72 16.38 8.67
CA TYR A 257 -1.26 16.58 8.64
C TYR A 257 -0.67 15.83 7.44
N ARG A 258 0.37 16.38 6.84
CA ARG A 258 1.12 15.77 5.73
C ARG A 258 2.58 16.19 5.83
N CYS A 259 3.50 15.24 5.82
CA CYS A 259 4.94 15.54 5.83
C CYS A 259 5.35 16.36 4.61
N GLU A 260 6.16 17.37 4.83
CA GLU A 260 6.84 18.18 3.80
C GLU A 260 7.83 17.33 3.00
N THR A 261 8.61 16.52 3.71
CA THR A 261 9.63 15.67 3.09
C THR A 261 9.25 14.18 3.18
N PHE A 262 9.93 13.35 2.42
CA PHE A 262 9.76 11.90 2.47
C PHE A 262 10.15 11.33 3.84
N LEU A 263 9.57 10.20 4.18
CA LEU A 263 9.92 9.41 5.35
C LEU A 263 11.01 8.37 5.05
N LEU A 264 11.00 7.83 3.84
CA LEU A 264 11.98 6.88 3.34
C LEU A 264 12.18 7.11 1.83
N THR A 265 13.42 7.10 1.38
CA THR A 265 13.80 7.21 -0.05
C THR A 265 14.81 6.12 -0.39
N PRO A 266 15.00 5.73 -1.67
CA PRO A 266 16.00 4.74 -2.04
C PRO A 266 17.42 5.18 -1.64
N GLU A 267 18.11 4.34 -0.88
CA GLU A 267 19.49 4.56 -0.41
C GLU A 267 20.29 3.25 -0.41
N GLU A 268 19.61 2.10 -0.36
CA GLU A 268 20.24 0.80 -0.29
C GLU A 268 20.34 0.16 -1.69
N TRP A 269 21.34 -0.70 -1.88
CA TRP A 269 21.58 -1.33 -3.18
C TRP A 269 20.36 -2.05 -3.76
N TYR A 270 19.53 -2.68 -2.93
CA TYR A 270 18.32 -3.42 -3.33
C TYR A 270 17.14 -2.48 -3.64
N GLU A 271 17.20 -1.22 -3.25
CA GLU A 271 16.24 -0.17 -3.58
C GLU A 271 16.64 0.60 -4.84
N GLU A 272 17.95 0.77 -5.06
CA GLU A 272 18.52 1.50 -6.19
C GLU A 272 18.71 0.63 -7.43
N ARG A 273 18.83 -0.70 -7.28
CA ARG A 273 19.19 -1.62 -8.37
C ARG A 273 18.19 -2.75 -8.50
N GLY A 274 17.46 -2.76 -9.62
CA GLY A 274 16.49 -3.79 -9.93
C GLY A 274 15.89 -3.60 -11.32
N PHE A 275 14.71 -4.15 -11.53
CA PHE A 275 14.00 -4.04 -12.80
C PHE A 275 13.53 -2.60 -13.06
N VAL A 276 13.03 -1.92 -12.04
CA VAL A 276 12.81 -0.48 -12.04
C VAL A 276 13.63 0.12 -10.91
N PRO A 277 14.75 0.79 -11.21
CA PRO A 277 15.65 1.31 -10.19
C PRO A 277 15.02 2.47 -9.38
N ASN A 278 15.59 2.75 -8.21
CA ASN A 278 15.23 3.87 -7.34
C ASN A 278 13.77 3.84 -6.87
N VAL A 279 13.34 2.70 -6.34
CA VAL A 279 11.97 2.51 -5.84
C VAL A 279 11.95 2.01 -4.40
N VAL A 280 11.25 2.74 -3.53
CA VAL A 280 10.67 2.24 -2.28
C VAL A 280 9.16 2.47 -2.33
N PHE A 281 8.39 1.38 -2.39
CA PHE A 281 6.96 1.43 -2.66
C PHE A 281 6.16 0.78 -1.51
N PRO A 282 5.50 1.56 -0.63
CA PRO A 282 4.81 1.02 0.53
C PRO A 282 3.60 0.20 0.11
N CYS A 283 3.45 -1.00 0.66
CA CYS A 283 2.43 -1.96 0.25
C CYS A 283 1.54 -2.42 1.40
N ALA A 284 2.11 -2.66 2.57
CA ALA A 284 1.38 -3.11 3.75
C ALA A 284 2.03 -2.61 5.03
N THR A 285 1.26 -2.64 6.10
CA THR A 285 1.76 -2.45 7.46
C THR A 285 1.24 -3.56 8.38
N ILE A 286 2.12 -4.04 9.25
CA ILE A 286 1.72 -4.79 10.44
C ILE A 286 1.98 -3.86 11.63
N HIS A 287 0.99 -3.66 12.47
CA HIS A 287 1.11 -2.77 13.62
C HIS A 287 0.66 -3.48 14.89
N ASP A 288 1.43 -3.30 15.95
CA ASP A 288 1.17 -3.87 17.26
C ASP A 288 0.79 -2.75 18.26
N PRO A 289 -0.47 -2.71 18.71
CA PRO A 289 -0.93 -1.65 19.60
C PRO A 289 -0.33 -1.74 21.01
N GLU A 290 0.13 -2.92 21.46
CA GLU A 290 0.72 -3.09 22.78
C GLU A 290 2.12 -2.47 22.87
N SER A 291 2.96 -2.71 21.85
CA SER A 291 4.31 -2.14 21.80
C SER A 291 4.41 -0.82 21.06
N GLY A 292 3.35 -0.38 20.38
CA GLY A 292 3.34 0.80 19.51
C GLY A 292 4.21 0.67 18.26
N LYS A 293 4.69 -0.53 17.93
CA LYS A 293 5.57 -0.76 16.79
C LYS A 293 4.78 -0.96 15.49
N ILE A 294 5.34 -0.48 14.40
CA ILE A 294 4.79 -0.64 13.05
C ILE A 294 5.89 -1.19 12.15
N ALA A 295 5.59 -2.28 11.45
CA ALA A 295 6.40 -2.83 10.37
C ALA A 295 5.80 -2.38 9.03
N ILE A 296 6.62 -1.81 8.16
CA ILE A 296 6.24 -1.31 6.84
C ILE A 296 6.86 -2.24 5.81
N TYR A 297 6.03 -2.93 5.05
CA TYR A 297 6.43 -3.72 3.89
C TYR A 297 6.45 -2.82 2.66
N TYR A 298 7.54 -2.86 1.92
CA TYR A 298 7.67 -2.08 0.70
C TYR A 298 8.36 -2.86 -0.42
N GLY A 299 7.99 -2.55 -1.65
CA GLY A 299 8.68 -3.04 -2.82
C GLY A 299 9.95 -2.25 -3.06
N CYS A 300 11.03 -2.97 -3.40
CA CYS A 300 12.33 -2.39 -3.65
C CYS A 300 12.74 -2.64 -5.10
N ALA A 301 12.98 -1.55 -5.85
CA ALA A 301 13.46 -1.56 -7.24
C ALA A 301 12.72 -2.54 -8.17
N ASP A 302 11.41 -2.75 -7.95
CA ASP A 302 10.57 -3.74 -8.65
C ASP A 302 11.20 -5.15 -8.72
N SER A 303 11.91 -5.55 -7.66
CA SER A 303 12.67 -6.80 -7.65
C SER A 303 12.68 -7.53 -6.32
N TYR A 304 12.50 -6.82 -5.21
CA TYR A 304 12.63 -7.36 -3.86
C TYR A 304 11.53 -6.85 -2.95
N VAL A 305 11.35 -7.53 -1.81
CA VAL A 305 10.54 -7.05 -0.70
C VAL A 305 11.47 -6.55 0.41
N GLY A 306 11.27 -5.32 0.81
CA GLY A 306 11.92 -4.72 1.97
C GLY A 306 10.98 -4.60 3.16
N LEU A 307 11.57 -4.51 4.34
CA LEU A 307 10.90 -4.30 5.60
C LEU A 307 11.57 -3.14 6.34
N ALA A 308 10.77 -2.24 6.87
CA ALA A 308 11.22 -1.17 7.75
C ALA A 308 10.34 -1.09 8.98
N PHE A 309 10.86 -0.50 10.04
CA PHE A 309 10.15 -0.33 11.30
C PHE A 309 10.04 1.14 11.67
N THR A 310 9.00 1.44 12.44
CA THR A 310 8.82 2.72 13.13
C THR A 310 8.04 2.50 14.43
N LYS A 311 7.98 3.53 15.28
CA LYS A 311 7.09 3.56 16.45
C LYS A 311 5.97 4.57 16.20
N PHE A 312 4.78 4.20 16.62
CA PHE A 312 3.57 5.00 16.42
C PHE A 312 3.72 6.43 16.91
N ASP A 313 4.12 6.60 18.16
CA ASP A 313 4.23 7.94 18.75
C ASP A 313 5.29 8.78 18.04
N GLU A 314 6.43 8.17 17.71
CA GLU A 314 7.52 8.86 17.03
C GLU A 314 7.14 9.30 15.60
N ILE A 315 6.46 8.43 14.83
CA ILE A 315 6.07 8.75 13.44
C ILE A 315 4.93 9.77 13.38
N VAL A 316 3.95 9.65 14.29
CA VAL A 316 2.85 10.62 14.38
C VAL A 316 3.36 12.01 14.77
N ASP A 317 4.23 12.08 15.79
CA ASP A 317 4.83 13.35 16.21
C ASP A 317 5.66 13.96 15.08
N TYR A 318 6.45 13.15 14.39
CA TYR A 318 7.24 13.59 13.24
C TYR A 318 6.34 14.17 12.12
N ILE A 319 5.26 13.46 11.74
CA ILE A 319 4.32 13.94 10.71
C ILE A 319 3.65 15.25 11.13
N LYS A 320 3.28 15.39 12.41
CA LYS A 320 2.63 16.61 12.94
C LYS A 320 3.60 17.80 12.96
N THR A 321 4.82 17.58 13.39
CA THR A 321 5.83 18.66 13.55
C THR A 321 6.43 19.12 12.22
N HIS A 322 6.42 18.26 11.19
CA HIS A 322 6.93 18.57 9.85
C HIS A 322 5.79 18.68 8.80
N SER A 323 4.59 19.05 9.25
CA SER A 323 3.43 19.13 8.35
C SER A 323 3.43 20.41 7.53
N VAL A 324 3.14 20.27 6.23
CA VAL A 324 2.85 21.40 5.33
C VAL A 324 1.40 21.88 5.42
N VAL A 325 0.51 21.09 6.02
CA VAL A 325 -0.90 21.46 6.22
C VAL A 325 -0.99 22.43 7.39
N ARG A 326 -1.49 23.63 7.15
CA ARG A 326 -1.78 24.61 8.20
C ARG A 326 -3.21 24.37 8.73
N GLN A 327 -3.38 24.47 10.03
CA GLN A 327 -4.72 24.28 10.65
C GLN A 327 -5.76 25.26 10.11
N GLU A 328 -5.35 26.47 9.76
CA GLU A 328 -6.21 27.49 9.15
C GLU A 328 -6.76 27.08 7.78
N ASP A 329 -5.99 26.28 7.00
CA ASP A 329 -6.38 25.82 5.66
C ASP A 329 -7.49 24.75 5.72
N THR A 330 -7.57 24.00 6.81
CA THR A 330 -8.60 22.96 7.01
C THR A 330 -9.96 23.53 7.40
N GLU A 331 -9.99 24.69 8.06
CA GLU A 331 -11.24 25.36 8.47
C GLU A 331 -11.92 26.13 7.33
N ILE A 332 -11.14 26.63 6.36
CA ILE A 332 -11.62 27.47 5.27
C ILE A 332 -11.98 26.67 4.01
N GLY A 333 -11.62 25.39 3.94
CA GLY A 333 -11.87 24.54 2.77
C GLY A 333 -11.13 24.98 1.51
N ILE A 334 -10.11 25.83 1.63
CA ILE A 334 -9.22 26.24 0.55
C ILE A 334 -8.17 25.15 0.36
N ARG A 335 -8.13 24.61 -0.85
CA ARG A 335 -7.19 23.55 -1.28
C ARG A 335 -6.21 24.09 -2.31
#